data_0541626422d24b7efa05f43509599edf
#
_entry.id   0541626422d24b7efa05f43509599edf
#
_cell.length_a   1.000
_cell.length_b   1.000
_cell.length_c   1.000
_cell.angle_alpha   90.00
_cell.angle_beta   90.00
_cell.angle_gamma   90.00
#
_symmetry.space_group_name_H-M   'P 1'
#
loop_
_entity.id
_entity.type
_entity.pdbx_description
1 polymer ?
#
loop_
_entity_poly.entity_id
_entity_poly.type
_entity_poly.pdbx_seq_one_letter_code
_entity_poly.pdbx_strand_id
1 'polypeptide(L)'
;MGRVTRVIIIDLLVERSEFGHGGNQEVIQPIAEAGAVEVLLVTPQMQSEEAGLRAQKEGLVDISEDDVPNWDYEYPFWGDCRMEMHGNEVIFRRVAMPLHGDDELTEAWIRIIGPDAIVCSGSRRNVTMWEEWMSGGGSLLRCSSRMGIPTLGICFGHQLLCHSLGASVERADSMSSGVWELALNSHGSSDELFSSRGSGEGGAPVALYSHQDHVTTVPKSCLLL
;
A
#
# COMPACT_ATOMS: atom_id res chain seq x y z
N MET A 1 -27.46 5.62 -7.43
CA MET A 1 -26.24 5.73 -6.63
C MET A 1 -25.15 5.01 -7.40
N GLY A 2 -24.03 5.69 -7.67
CA GLY A 2 -22.86 5.06 -8.28
C GLY A 2 -22.27 4.01 -7.35
N ARG A 3 -21.50 3.08 -7.90
CA ARG A 3 -20.71 2.12 -7.11
C ARG A 3 -19.65 2.87 -6.32
N VAL A 4 -19.49 2.56 -5.03
CA VAL A 4 -18.39 3.07 -4.21
C VAL A 4 -17.14 2.23 -4.51
N THR A 5 -16.04 2.86 -4.87
CA THR A 5 -14.76 2.19 -5.06
C THR A 5 -14.12 1.92 -3.70
N ARG A 6 -13.72 0.68 -3.43
CA ARG A 6 -13.08 0.28 -2.18
C ARG A 6 -11.60 0.06 -2.36
N VAL A 7 -10.78 0.80 -1.63
CA VAL A 7 -9.32 0.73 -1.71
C VAL A 7 -8.75 0.33 -0.35
N ILE A 8 -7.88 -0.65 -0.33
CA ILE A 8 -7.04 -0.93 0.84
C ILE A 8 -5.74 -0.15 0.69
N ILE A 9 -5.35 0.59 1.73
CA ILE A 9 -4.00 1.14 1.86
C ILE A 9 -3.30 0.44 3.02
N ILE A 10 -2.19 -0.23 2.71
CA ILE A 10 -1.25 -0.66 3.73
C ILE A 10 -0.49 0.60 4.15
N ASP A 11 -0.96 1.19 5.25
CA ASP A 11 -0.51 2.49 5.74
C ASP A 11 0.71 2.34 6.63
N LEU A 12 1.88 2.58 6.06
CA LEU A 12 3.17 2.57 6.75
C LEU A 12 3.67 3.99 7.04
N LEU A 13 2.95 5.02 6.60
CA LEU A 13 3.25 6.42 6.86
C LEU A 13 2.85 6.86 8.26
N VAL A 14 2.12 6.03 8.98
CA VAL A 14 1.71 6.27 10.36
C VAL A 14 2.89 6.58 11.30
N GLU A 15 4.08 6.07 11.02
CA GLU A 15 5.31 6.40 11.75
C GLU A 15 5.79 7.85 11.54
N ARG A 16 5.13 8.59 10.65
CA ARG A 16 5.46 9.96 10.29
C ARG A 16 4.26 10.84 10.56
N SER A 17 4.08 11.21 11.81
CA SER A 17 2.98 12.08 12.24
C SER A 17 2.93 13.40 11.48
N GLU A 18 4.10 13.88 10.99
CA GLU A 18 4.21 15.10 10.18
C GLU A 18 3.52 14.98 8.81
N PHE A 19 3.36 13.78 8.29
CA PHE A 19 2.62 13.56 7.02
C PHE A 19 1.13 13.30 7.24
N GLY A 20 0.76 12.83 8.43
CA GLY A 20 -0.62 12.52 8.76
C GLY A 20 -1.32 11.71 7.67
N HIS A 21 -2.53 12.10 7.32
CA HIS A 21 -3.25 11.54 6.16
C HIS A 21 -2.78 12.09 4.81
N GLY A 22 -1.94 13.11 4.77
CA GLY A 22 -1.59 13.80 3.52
C GLY A 22 -1.13 12.85 2.42
N GLY A 23 -0.18 11.97 2.72
CA GLY A 23 0.31 11.01 1.74
C GLY A 23 -0.78 10.02 1.25
N ASN A 24 -1.67 9.59 2.14
CA ASN A 24 -2.78 8.71 1.77
C ASN A 24 -3.84 9.46 0.94
N GLN A 25 -4.08 10.73 1.24
CA GLN A 25 -4.98 11.59 0.46
C GLN A 25 -4.47 11.78 -0.97
N GLU A 26 -3.19 12.05 -1.16
CA GLU A 26 -2.57 12.21 -2.49
C GLU A 26 -2.76 10.95 -3.36
N VAL A 27 -2.64 9.76 -2.75
CA VAL A 27 -2.87 8.49 -3.45
C VAL A 27 -4.33 8.32 -3.87
N ILE A 28 -5.27 8.81 -3.07
CA ILE A 28 -6.72 8.62 -3.28
C ILE A 28 -7.32 9.68 -4.21
N GLN A 29 -6.73 10.86 -4.30
CA GLN A 29 -7.26 11.96 -5.13
C GLN A 29 -7.63 11.52 -6.57
N PRO A 30 -6.76 10.84 -7.34
CA PRO A 30 -7.10 10.44 -8.71
C PRO A 30 -8.27 9.45 -8.76
N ILE A 31 -8.42 8.61 -7.74
CA ILE A 31 -9.52 7.64 -7.66
C ILE A 31 -10.82 8.36 -7.32
N ALA A 32 -10.76 9.35 -6.44
CA ALA A 32 -11.91 10.15 -6.04
C ALA A 32 -12.45 11.05 -7.17
N GLU A 33 -11.66 11.38 -8.19
CA GLU A 33 -12.16 12.04 -9.41
C GLU A 33 -13.22 11.20 -10.13
N ALA A 34 -13.11 9.88 -10.06
CA ALA A 34 -14.04 8.97 -10.73
C ALA A 34 -15.32 8.68 -9.93
N GLY A 35 -15.37 8.99 -8.64
CA GLY A 35 -16.55 8.73 -7.79
C GLY A 35 -16.24 8.60 -6.30
N ALA A 36 -17.23 8.18 -5.53
CA ALA A 36 -17.09 7.98 -4.09
C ALA A 36 -16.12 6.81 -3.77
N VAL A 37 -15.32 7.00 -2.71
CA VAL A 37 -14.27 6.04 -2.32
C VAL A 37 -14.40 5.68 -0.84
N GLU A 38 -14.31 4.39 -0.53
CA GLU A 38 -14.10 3.87 0.81
C GLU A 38 -12.65 3.38 0.91
N VAL A 39 -11.87 3.99 1.79
CA VAL A 39 -10.47 3.67 2.03
C VAL A 39 -10.34 2.90 3.32
N LEU A 40 -9.84 1.68 3.24
CA LEU A 40 -9.53 0.85 4.39
C LEU A 40 -8.04 0.93 4.68
N LEU A 41 -7.69 1.66 5.74
CA LEU A 41 -6.32 1.79 6.21
C LEU A 41 -5.96 0.58 7.07
N VAL A 42 -4.99 -0.20 6.65
CA VAL A 42 -4.42 -1.29 7.42
C VAL A 42 -2.97 -0.98 7.77
N THR A 43 -2.60 -1.21 9.01
CA THR A 43 -1.26 -0.93 9.53
C THR A 43 -0.72 -2.18 10.18
N PRO A 44 -0.05 -3.05 9.42
CA PRO A 44 0.34 -4.38 9.93
C PRO A 44 1.32 -4.33 11.09
N GLN A 45 2.17 -3.30 11.17
CA GLN A 45 3.06 -3.09 12.30
C GLN A 45 2.37 -2.44 13.52
N MET A 46 1.13 -1.99 13.36
CA MET A 46 0.50 -1.06 14.25
C MET A 46 -1.01 -1.23 14.25
N GLN A 47 -1.49 -2.34 14.77
CA GLN A 47 -2.91 -2.52 14.97
C GLN A 47 -3.31 -1.92 16.31
N SER A 48 -4.17 -0.93 16.32
CA SER A 48 -4.72 -0.44 17.56
C SER A 48 -5.75 -1.42 18.11
N GLU A 49 -5.88 -1.47 19.42
CA GLU A 49 -6.95 -2.19 20.10
C GLU A 49 -8.33 -1.82 19.51
N GLU A 50 -8.56 -0.53 19.25
CA GLU A 50 -9.81 -0.04 18.68
C GLU A 50 -10.06 -0.60 17.28
N ALA A 51 -9.03 -0.63 16.40
CA ALA A 51 -9.17 -1.20 15.05
C ALA A 51 -9.40 -2.70 15.11
N GLY A 52 -8.74 -3.41 16.03
CA GLY A 52 -8.94 -4.83 16.27
C GLY A 52 -10.35 -5.15 16.73
N LEU A 53 -10.86 -4.47 17.76
CA LEU A 53 -12.21 -4.64 18.28
C LEU A 53 -13.27 -4.33 17.20
N ARG A 54 -13.04 -3.32 16.37
CA ARG A 54 -13.93 -3.00 15.26
C ARG A 54 -13.93 -4.12 14.22
N ALA A 55 -12.78 -4.61 13.82
CA ALA A 55 -12.66 -5.70 12.86
C ALA A 55 -13.35 -6.98 13.33
N GLN A 56 -13.21 -7.34 14.61
CA GLN A 56 -13.94 -8.45 15.22
C GLN A 56 -15.44 -8.23 15.19
N LYS A 57 -15.92 -7.04 15.58
CA LYS A 57 -17.34 -6.69 15.59
C LYS A 57 -17.96 -6.73 14.21
N GLU A 58 -17.22 -6.35 13.19
CA GLU A 58 -17.65 -6.37 11.80
C GLU A 58 -17.43 -7.75 11.14
N GLY A 59 -16.86 -8.72 11.87
CA GLY A 59 -16.58 -10.06 11.35
C GLY A 59 -15.48 -10.08 10.27
N LEU A 60 -14.63 -9.05 10.22
CA LEU A 60 -13.60 -8.91 9.21
C LEU A 60 -12.38 -9.79 9.52
N VAL A 61 -12.07 -9.97 10.81
CA VAL A 61 -10.96 -10.82 11.27
C VAL A 61 -11.20 -11.26 12.70
N ASP A 62 -10.73 -12.45 13.05
CA ASP A 62 -10.66 -12.92 14.42
C ASP A 62 -9.26 -12.58 14.96
N ILE A 63 -9.19 -11.54 15.79
CA ILE A 63 -7.93 -11.08 16.41
C ILE A 63 -8.02 -11.35 17.89
N SER A 64 -6.99 -11.98 18.47
CA SER A 64 -6.84 -12.05 19.92
C SER A 64 -6.32 -10.71 20.47
N GLU A 65 -6.66 -10.40 21.71
CA GLU A 65 -6.15 -9.18 22.38
C GLU A 65 -4.61 -9.13 22.40
N ASP A 66 -3.95 -10.31 22.43
CA ASP A 66 -2.49 -10.44 22.42
C ASP A 66 -1.85 -10.07 21.07
N ASP A 67 -2.63 -10.08 19.99
CA ASP A 67 -2.17 -9.75 18.63
C ASP A 67 -2.22 -8.23 18.35
N VAL A 68 -2.80 -7.45 19.24
CA VAL A 68 -2.93 -5.99 19.12
C VAL A 68 -1.81 -5.31 19.90
N PRO A 69 -0.84 -4.65 19.26
CA PRO A 69 0.23 -3.95 19.96
C PRO A 69 -0.32 -2.89 20.91
N ASN A 70 0.21 -2.84 22.13
CA ASN A 70 -0.09 -1.78 23.08
C ASN A 70 0.53 -0.48 22.55
N TRP A 71 -0.27 0.52 22.28
CA TRP A 71 0.09 1.67 21.48
C TRP A 71 0.07 2.94 22.33
N ASP A 72 1.23 3.55 22.58
CA ASP A 72 1.39 4.81 23.31
C ASP A 72 1.20 6.08 22.44
N TYR A 73 0.64 5.92 21.26
CA TYR A 73 0.64 6.96 20.25
C TYR A 73 -0.76 7.47 19.98
N GLU A 74 -1.03 8.75 20.26
CA GLU A 74 -2.21 9.43 19.76
C GLU A 74 -2.09 9.63 18.25
N TYR A 75 -2.54 8.64 17.49
CA TYR A 75 -2.69 8.80 16.05
C TYR A 75 -4.03 9.50 15.79
N PRO A 76 -4.02 10.69 15.17
CA PRO A 76 -5.23 11.53 15.09
C PRO A 76 -6.37 10.94 14.27
N PHE A 77 -6.19 9.75 13.70
CA PHE A 77 -7.10 9.16 12.72
C PHE A 77 -7.53 7.74 13.05
N TRP A 78 -7.74 7.43 14.33
CA TRP A 78 -8.24 6.12 14.74
C TRP A 78 -9.71 5.91 14.40
N GLY A 79 -10.48 6.99 14.31
CA GLY A 79 -11.88 6.96 13.94
C GLY A 79 -12.08 7.02 12.42
N ASP A 80 -13.31 6.80 11.99
CA ASP A 80 -13.70 7.04 10.60
C ASP A 80 -13.55 8.53 10.29
N CYS A 81 -12.86 8.84 9.22
CA CYS A 81 -12.73 10.19 8.71
C CYS A 81 -13.51 10.31 7.40
N ARG A 82 -14.38 11.30 7.32
CA ARG A 82 -15.13 11.62 6.10
C ARG A 82 -14.69 12.95 5.56
N MET A 83 -14.46 13.01 4.26
CA MET A 83 -14.13 14.24 3.57
C MET A 83 -14.73 14.25 2.18
N GLU A 84 -14.68 15.40 1.54
CA GLU A 84 -15.05 15.57 0.14
C GLU A 84 -13.79 15.80 -0.69
N MET A 85 -13.64 15.06 -1.78
CA MET A 85 -12.59 15.24 -2.77
C MET A 85 -13.25 15.28 -4.16
N HIS A 86 -12.98 16.32 -4.94
CA HIS A 86 -13.55 16.49 -6.28
C HIS A 86 -15.08 16.38 -6.34
N GLY A 87 -15.78 16.81 -5.26
CA GLY A 87 -17.23 16.70 -5.16
C GLY A 87 -17.76 15.30 -4.83
N ASN A 88 -16.87 14.35 -4.53
CA ASN A 88 -17.22 12.99 -4.14
C ASN A 88 -16.88 12.71 -2.68
N GLU A 89 -17.71 11.88 -2.03
CA GLU A 89 -17.46 11.46 -0.65
C GLU A 89 -16.30 10.47 -0.61
N VAL A 90 -15.36 10.71 0.30
CA VAL A 90 -14.26 9.80 0.63
C VAL A 90 -14.31 9.48 2.12
N ILE A 91 -14.36 8.19 2.43
CA ILE A 91 -14.43 7.70 3.81
C ILE A 91 -13.16 6.90 4.08
N PHE A 92 -12.38 7.34 5.07
CA PHE A 92 -11.24 6.58 5.59
C PHE A 92 -11.67 5.83 6.84
N ARG A 93 -11.36 4.54 6.87
CA ARG A 93 -11.58 3.67 8.04
C ARG A 93 -10.32 2.89 8.34
N ARG A 94 -9.95 2.81 9.60
CA ARG A 94 -8.87 1.92 10.01
C ARG A 94 -9.43 0.56 10.34
N VAL A 95 -8.84 -0.48 9.73
CA VAL A 95 -9.25 -1.87 9.93
C VAL A 95 -8.03 -2.72 10.25
N ALA A 96 -8.25 -3.77 11.05
CA ALA A 96 -7.23 -4.78 11.27
C ALA A 96 -7.18 -5.76 10.10
N MET A 97 -6.01 -6.34 9.87
CA MET A 97 -5.80 -7.40 8.88
C MET A 97 -5.15 -8.62 9.55
N PRO A 98 -5.19 -9.81 8.95
CA PRO A 98 -4.41 -10.94 9.43
C PRO A 98 -2.93 -10.59 9.49
N LEU A 99 -2.30 -10.74 10.65
CA LEU A 99 -0.87 -10.44 10.86
C LEU A 99 0.03 -11.58 10.39
N HIS A 100 -0.51 -12.80 10.37
CA HIS A 100 0.22 -14.00 9.99
C HIS A 100 0.45 -14.05 8.49
N GLY A 101 1.61 -14.53 8.07
CA GLY A 101 1.92 -14.74 6.66
C GLY A 101 1.15 -15.90 6.01
N ASP A 102 -0.01 -16.27 6.56
CA ASP A 102 -0.89 -17.32 6.06
C ASP A 102 -1.72 -16.80 4.87
N ASP A 103 -1.45 -17.34 3.71
CA ASP A 103 -2.10 -16.93 2.48
C ASP A 103 -3.58 -17.32 2.42
N GLU A 104 -4.00 -18.44 3.02
CA GLU A 104 -5.39 -18.87 3.01
C GLU A 104 -6.27 -17.93 3.83
N LEU A 105 -5.81 -17.56 5.03
CA LEU A 105 -6.48 -16.58 5.88
C LEU A 105 -6.53 -15.20 5.22
N THR A 106 -5.42 -14.80 4.61
CA THR A 106 -5.33 -13.51 3.91
C THR A 106 -6.27 -13.45 2.71
N GLU A 107 -6.35 -14.51 1.90
CA GLU A 107 -7.28 -14.56 0.77
C GLU A 107 -8.74 -14.56 1.23
N ALA A 108 -9.06 -15.29 2.31
CA ALA A 108 -10.40 -15.28 2.89
C ALA A 108 -10.79 -13.87 3.35
N TRP A 109 -9.87 -13.18 4.03
CA TRP A 109 -10.07 -11.80 4.46
C TRP A 109 -10.26 -10.84 3.27
N ILE A 110 -9.43 -10.94 2.21
CA ILE A 110 -9.55 -10.13 0.99
C ILE A 110 -10.93 -10.35 0.35
N ARG A 111 -11.43 -11.59 0.29
CA ARG A 111 -12.75 -11.88 -0.27
C ARG A 111 -13.89 -11.26 0.54
N ILE A 112 -13.76 -11.21 1.86
CA ILE A 112 -14.75 -10.56 2.75
C ILE A 112 -14.75 -9.05 2.51
N ILE A 113 -13.57 -8.44 2.46
CA ILE A 113 -13.41 -7.00 2.23
C ILE A 113 -13.87 -6.62 0.82
N GLY A 114 -13.49 -7.39 -0.20
CA GLY A 114 -13.81 -7.14 -1.60
C GLY A 114 -13.25 -5.83 -2.13
N PRO A 115 -11.93 -5.58 -2.03
CA PRO A 115 -11.33 -4.36 -2.51
C PRO A 115 -11.27 -4.32 -4.04
N ASP A 116 -11.35 -3.12 -4.60
CA ASP A 116 -11.13 -2.85 -6.02
C ASP A 116 -9.66 -2.60 -6.35
N ALA A 117 -8.89 -2.12 -5.37
CA ALA A 117 -7.45 -1.91 -5.50
C ALA A 117 -6.75 -1.97 -4.13
N ILE A 118 -5.44 -2.21 -4.15
CA ILE A 118 -4.59 -2.22 -2.96
C ILE A 118 -3.36 -1.34 -3.21
N VAL A 119 -3.01 -0.53 -2.23
CA VAL A 119 -1.82 0.31 -2.25
C VAL A 119 -0.98 0.01 -1.02
N CYS A 120 0.32 -0.20 -1.20
CA CYS A 120 1.27 -0.27 -0.10
C CYS A 120 2.14 0.99 -0.11
N SER A 121 2.06 1.79 0.94
CA SER A 121 2.76 3.05 1.06
C SER A 121 4.28 2.87 1.29
N GLY A 122 5.01 3.97 1.25
CA GLY A 122 6.40 4.03 1.70
C GLY A 122 6.52 3.87 3.22
N SER A 123 7.74 3.55 3.68
CA SER A 123 8.10 3.42 5.10
C SER A 123 9.55 3.87 5.33
N ARG A 124 9.89 4.16 6.58
CA ARG A 124 11.29 4.30 7.03
C ARG A 124 11.98 2.94 7.23
N ARG A 125 11.22 1.85 7.21
CA ARG A 125 11.74 0.50 7.40
C ARG A 125 12.42 0.01 6.12
N ASN A 126 13.20 -1.05 6.28
CA ASN A 126 13.94 -1.68 5.20
C ASN A 126 13.53 -3.15 5.11
N VAL A 127 13.24 -3.65 3.92
CA VAL A 127 12.87 -5.06 3.71
C VAL A 127 14.02 -5.99 4.08
N THR A 128 15.26 -5.54 3.89
CA THR A 128 16.47 -6.30 4.28
C THR A 128 16.67 -6.41 5.79
N MET A 129 15.96 -5.59 6.58
CA MET A 129 15.90 -5.66 8.03
C MET A 129 14.53 -6.22 8.45
N TRP A 130 14.27 -7.47 8.06
CA TRP A 130 12.96 -8.11 8.19
C TRP A 130 12.40 -8.04 9.61
N GLU A 131 11.15 -7.61 9.69
CA GLU A 131 10.33 -7.61 10.90
C GLU A 131 9.12 -8.52 10.71
N GLU A 132 8.59 -9.11 11.76
CA GLU A 132 7.53 -10.14 11.69
C GLU A 132 6.25 -9.65 11.00
N TRP A 133 5.85 -8.40 11.26
CA TRP A 133 4.69 -7.79 10.63
C TRP A 133 4.76 -7.74 9.07
N MET A 134 5.97 -7.76 8.51
CA MET A 134 6.19 -7.79 7.06
C MET A 134 5.63 -9.06 6.43
N SER A 135 5.52 -10.15 7.20
CA SER A 135 4.92 -11.41 6.74
C SER A 135 3.44 -11.22 6.38
N GLY A 136 2.68 -10.52 7.23
CA GLY A 136 1.28 -10.21 6.97
C GLY A 136 1.10 -9.27 5.78
N GLY A 137 1.86 -8.16 5.73
CA GLY A 137 1.86 -7.24 4.60
C GLY A 137 2.25 -7.89 3.28
N GLY A 138 3.29 -8.72 3.31
CA GLY A 138 3.76 -9.50 2.16
C GLY A 138 2.74 -10.52 1.68
N SER A 139 2.05 -11.21 2.59
CA SER A 139 0.96 -12.13 2.24
C SER A 139 -0.19 -11.38 1.55
N LEU A 140 -0.59 -10.20 2.08
CA LEU A 140 -1.63 -9.38 1.46
C LEU A 140 -1.26 -8.99 0.02
N LEU A 141 -0.05 -8.49 -0.20
CA LEU A 141 0.43 -8.09 -1.53
C LEU A 141 0.52 -9.28 -2.50
N ARG A 142 1.03 -10.42 -2.05
CA ARG A 142 1.15 -11.65 -2.86
C ARG A 142 -0.23 -12.20 -3.21
N CYS A 143 -1.14 -12.29 -2.25
CA CYS A 143 -2.50 -12.79 -2.48
C CYS A 143 -3.27 -11.88 -3.42
N SER A 144 -3.19 -10.55 -3.24
CA SER A 144 -3.82 -9.58 -4.13
C SER A 144 -3.38 -9.75 -5.57
N SER A 145 -2.07 -9.89 -5.79
CA SER A 145 -1.51 -10.12 -7.11
C SER A 145 -2.04 -11.42 -7.74
N ARG A 146 -2.07 -12.52 -6.97
CA ARG A 146 -2.65 -13.80 -7.45
C ARG A 146 -4.13 -13.71 -7.77
N MET A 147 -4.88 -12.92 -7.02
CA MET A 147 -6.32 -12.71 -7.22
C MET A 147 -6.62 -11.73 -8.36
N GLY A 148 -5.60 -11.13 -8.99
CA GLY A 148 -5.76 -10.16 -10.07
C GLY A 148 -6.30 -8.81 -9.60
N ILE A 149 -6.14 -8.46 -8.32
CA ILE A 149 -6.52 -7.17 -7.79
C ILE A 149 -5.41 -6.16 -8.13
N PRO A 150 -5.73 -5.02 -8.76
CA PRO A 150 -4.76 -3.95 -9.02
C PRO A 150 -4.01 -3.57 -7.74
N THR A 151 -2.69 -3.65 -7.78
CA THR A 151 -1.84 -3.45 -6.61
C THR A 151 -0.70 -2.49 -6.94
N LEU A 152 -0.56 -1.43 -6.14
CA LEU A 152 0.51 -0.44 -6.26
C LEU A 152 1.41 -0.49 -5.03
N GLY A 153 2.71 -0.62 -5.24
CA GLY A 153 3.74 -0.47 -4.20
C GLY A 153 4.54 0.82 -4.39
N ILE A 154 4.68 1.61 -3.33
CA ILE A 154 5.43 2.87 -3.34
C ILE A 154 6.66 2.74 -2.43
N CYS A 155 7.86 2.95 -2.97
CA CYS A 155 9.13 2.87 -2.24
C CYS A 155 9.27 1.52 -1.48
N PHE A 156 9.16 1.53 -0.15
CA PHE A 156 9.15 0.30 0.66
C PHE A 156 8.08 -0.68 0.20
N GLY A 157 6.86 -0.19 -0.12
CA GLY A 157 5.78 -1.03 -0.62
C GLY A 157 6.12 -1.73 -1.93
N HIS A 158 6.87 -1.06 -2.84
CA HIS A 158 7.39 -1.70 -4.04
C HIS A 158 8.40 -2.81 -3.70
N GLN A 159 9.31 -2.55 -2.77
CA GLN A 159 10.31 -3.53 -2.34
C GLN A 159 9.65 -4.75 -1.68
N LEU A 160 8.68 -4.53 -0.79
CA LEU A 160 7.92 -5.59 -0.12
C LEU A 160 7.09 -6.41 -1.11
N LEU A 161 6.42 -5.76 -2.08
CA LEU A 161 5.67 -6.42 -3.15
C LEU A 161 6.59 -7.33 -3.97
N CYS A 162 7.70 -6.79 -4.49
CA CYS A 162 8.65 -7.56 -5.28
C CYS A 162 9.24 -8.73 -4.49
N HIS A 163 9.63 -8.50 -3.24
CA HIS A 163 10.12 -9.55 -2.34
C HIS A 163 9.07 -10.66 -2.13
N SER A 164 7.81 -10.28 -1.90
CA SER A 164 6.69 -11.21 -1.71
C SER A 164 6.40 -12.06 -2.95
N LEU A 165 6.74 -11.56 -4.13
CA LEU A 165 6.64 -12.26 -5.41
C LEU A 165 7.91 -13.04 -5.77
N GLY A 166 8.88 -13.10 -4.87
CA GLY A 166 10.10 -13.90 -4.98
C GLY A 166 11.29 -13.19 -5.61
N ALA A 167 11.27 -11.86 -5.69
CA ALA A 167 12.43 -11.09 -6.09
C ALA A 167 13.44 -10.96 -4.95
N SER A 168 14.71 -10.73 -5.29
CA SER A 168 15.75 -10.34 -4.34
C SER A 168 15.68 -8.85 -4.06
N VAL A 169 15.79 -8.50 -2.79
CA VAL A 169 15.98 -7.13 -2.32
C VAL A 169 17.30 -7.07 -1.58
N GLU A 170 18.15 -6.16 -1.94
CA GLU A 170 19.49 -6.01 -1.37
C GLU A 170 19.72 -4.60 -0.87
N ARG A 171 20.53 -4.49 0.18
CA ARG A 171 20.90 -3.21 0.75
C ARG A 171 22.16 -2.68 0.09
N ALA A 172 22.10 -1.45 -0.44
CA ALA A 172 23.28 -0.77 -0.95
C ALA A 172 24.16 -0.18 0.18
N ASP A 173 25.43 0.04 -0.09
CA ASP A 173 26.37 0.63 0.87
C ASP A 173 25.99 2.07 1.25
N SER A 174 25.30 2.79 0.37
CA SER A 174 24.86 4.15 0.58
C SER A 174 23.41 4.37 0.18
N MET A 175 22.80 5.39 0.78
CA MET A 175 21.44 5.80 0.44
C MET A 175 21.40 6.44 -0.95
N SER A 176 20.46 6.01 -1.79
CA SER A 176 20.11 6.71 -3.02
C SER A 176 19.11 7.83 -2.67
N SER A 177 19.46 9.07 -2.99
CA SER A 177 18.60 10.22 -2.73
C SER A 177 18.71 11.21 -3.89
N GLY A 178 17.57 11.69 -4.37
CA GLY A 178 17.51 12.67 -5.46
C GLY A 178 16.35 12.44 -6.41
N VAL A 179 16.26 13.28 -7.41
CA VAL A 179 15.30 13.18 -8.51
C VAL A 179 16.06 12.68 -9.74
N TRP A 180 15.59 11.59 -10.32
CA TRP A 180 16.26 10.93 -11.45
C TRP A 180 15.28 10.71 -12.60
N GLU A 181 15.79 10.85 -13.81
CA GLU A 181 15.04 10.43 -15.00
C GLU A 181 14.98 8.91 -15.08
N LEU A 182 13.80 8.39 -15.43
CA LEU A 182 13.60 6.95 -15.60
C LEU A 182 13.92 6.58 -17.06
N ALA A 183 14.82 5.61 -17.23
CA ALA A 183 15.07 5.00 -18.52
C ALA A 183 14.04 3.90 -18.78
N LEU A 184 13.03 4.20 -19.55
CA LEU A 184 12.05 3.20 -19.98
C LEU A 184 12.64 2.27 -21.05
N ASN A 185 12.38 0.99 -20.92
CA ASN A 185 12.67 0.02 -21.99
C ASN A 185 11.52 0.04 -23.04
N SER A 186 11.55 -0.89 -24.02
CA SER A 186 10.54 -0.97 -25.07
C SER A 186 9.13 -1.26 -24.53
N HIS A 187 9.01 -2.02 -23.44
CA HIS A 187 7.72 -2.28 -22.78
C HIS A 187 7.20 -1.03 -22.09
N GLY A 188 8.03 -0.38 -21.29
CA GLY A 188 7.64 0.86 -20.60
C GLY A 188 7.27 1.98 -21.56
N SER A 189 7.98 2.11 -22.68
CA SER A 189 7.67 3.14 -23.70
C SER A 189 6.33 2.92 -24.39
N SER A 190 5.79 1.71 -24.39
CA SER A 190 4.49 1.37 -24.97
C SER A 190 3.37 1.15 -23.94
N ASP A 191 3.70 1.24 -22.65
CA ASP A 191 2.75 1.03 -21.56
C ASP A 191 1.81 2.24 -21.39
N GLU A 192 0.52 1.98 -21.14
CA GLU A 192 -0.49 3.04 -20.96
C GLU A 192 -0.15 3.97 -19.80
N LEU A 193 0.52 3.47 -18.77
CA LEU A 193 0.94 4.25 -17.60
C LEU A 193 1.83 5.44 -18.00
N PHE A 194 2.66 5.28 -19.04
CA PHE A 194 3.59 6.29 -19.51
C PHE A 194 3.15 6.95 -20.83
N SER A 195 2.35 6.28 -21.64
CA SER A 195 1.87 6.79 -22.93
C SER A 195 0.80 7.89 -22.82
N SER A 196 0.04 7.92 -21.72
CA SER A 196 -1.01 8.90 -21.47
C SER A 196 -0.51 10.30 -21.08
N ARG A 197 0.80 10.45 -20.84
CA ARG A 197 1.42 11.77 -20.75
C ARG A 197 1.47 12.37 -22.16
N GLY A 198 0.42 13.14 -22.47
CA GLY A 198 0.15 13.69 -23.79
C GLY A 198 1.39 14.22 -24.49
N SER A 199 1.36 14.20 -25.81
CA SER A 199 2.35 14.62 -26.78
C SER A 199 2.80 16.10 -26.72
N GLY A 200 2.80 16.70 -25.54
CA GLY A 200 3.28 18.03 -25.26
C GLY A 200 4.55 17.98 -24.43
N GLU A 201 5.69 18.21 -25.07
CA GLU A 201 7.03 18.35 -24.45
C GLU A 201 7.46 17.12 -23.65
N GLY A 202 7.72 16.01 -24.35
CA GLY A 202 8.09 14.73 -23.77
C GLY A 202 9.48 14.71 -23.14
N GLY A 203 9.55 15.09 -21.87
CA GLY A 203 10.68 14.71 -21.02
C GLY A 203 10.52 13.26 -20.55
N ALA A 204 11.62 12.57 -20.29
CA ALA A 204 11.59 11.28 -19.63
C ALA A 204 10.84 11.39 -18.29
N PRO A 205 10.09 10.35 -17.87
CA PRO A 205 9.48 10.36 -16.55
C PRO A 205 10.55 10.47 -15.46
N VAL A 206 10.24 11.20 -14.41
CA VAL A 206 11.16 11.38 -13.28
C VAL A 206 10.60 10.75 -12.01
N ALA A 207 11.48 10.23 -11.17
CA ALA A 207 11.11 9.70 -9.86
C ALA A 207 12.00 10.27 -8.76
N LEU A 208 11.39 10.50 -7.59
CA LEU A 208 12.10 10.84 -6.38
C LEU A 208 12.58 9.55 -5.71
N TYR A 209 13.87 9.45 -5.48
CA TYR A 209 14.51 8.37 -4.75
C TYR A 209 14.86 8.83 -3.33
N SER A 210 14.57 8.00 -2.35
CA SER A 210 15.00 8.16 -0.96
C SER A 210 14.99 6.80 -0.28
N HIS A 211 15.92 5.91 -0.69
CA HIS A 211 15.98 4.54 -0.17
C HIS A 211 17.40 3.99 -0.23
N GLN A 212 17.65 2.94 0.54
CA GLN A 212 18.90 2.21 0.56
C GLN A 212 18.74 0.76 0.09
N ASP A 213 17.57 0.18 0.31
CA ASP A 213 17.23 -1.15 -0.21
C ASP A 213 16.81 -1.04 -1.69
N HIS A 214 17.26 -2.00 -2.51
CA HIS A 214 16.97 -2.07 -3.94
C HIS A 214 16.44 -3.43 -4.33
N VAL A 215 15.46 -3.46 -5.22
CA VAL A 215 15.03 -4.69 -5.90
C VAL A 215 16.07 -5.01 -6.97
N THR A 216 16.77 -6.13 -6.83
CA THR A 216 17.88 -6.51 -7.71
C THR A 216 17.50 -7.54 -8.76
N THR A 217 16.33 -8.18 -8.61
CA THR A 217 15.80 -9.11 -9.63
C THR A 217 14.33 -8.82 -9.90
N VAL A 218 13.91 -9.03 -11.13
CA VAL A 218 12.49 -8.91 -11.50
C VAL A 218 11.77 -10.21 -11.14
N PRO A 219 10.62 -10.17 -10.42
CA PRO A 219 9.84 -11.38 -10.17
C PRO A 219 9.42 -12.04 -11.50
N LYS A 220 9.37 -13.37 -11.54
CA LYS A 220 9.06 -14.13 -12.78
C LYS A 220 7.70 -13.79 -13.40
N SER A 221 6.78 -13.31 -12.58
CA SER A 221 5.42 -12.90 -13.01
C SER A 221 5.33 -11.43 -13.41
N CYS A 222 6.42 -10.67 -13.36
CA CYS A 222 6.45 -9.24 -13.62
C CYS A 222 7.26 -8.90 -14.86
N LEU A 223 6.98 -7.73 -15.43
CA LEU A 223 7.77 -7.11 -16.48
C LEU A 223 8.49 -5.88 -15.92
N LEU A 224 9.71 -5.67 -16.35
CA LEU A 224 10.39 -4.38 -16.17
C LEU A 224 9.92 -3.44 -17.28
N LEU A 225 9.50 -2.24 -16.91
CA LEU A 225 9.05 -1.20 -17.83
C LEU A 225 10.15 -0.22 -18.21
#